data_df6f42591f863def13a7caa76851f0c3
#
_entry.id   df6f42591f863def13a7caa76851f0c3
#
_cell.length_a   1.000
_cell.length_b   1.000
_cell.length_c   1.000
_cell.angle_alpha   90.00
_cell.angle_beta   90.00
_cell.angle_gamma   90.00
#
_symmetry.space_group_name_H-M   'P 1'
#
loop_
_entity.id
_entity.type
_entity.pdbx_description
1 polymer ?
#
loop_
_entity_poly.entity_id
_entity_poly.type
_entity_poly.pdbx_seq_one_letter_code
_entity_poly.pdbx_strand_id
1 'polypeptide(L)'
;MKKILITMLFLASAKLFAQNITVQINPGEQWNKRVPRCAIWLEDENNNYIDTIFVTNRASKKNWLFAPKNGRPESLPVWYGKSNGNHNIGVSKTFDAVTCATPKKTFFAESKVLLIPEKKYFIKIEVNQSFDYNEKWTKNNSAPNGQPSLIYQSSFFGNEKQFINDFILSGIGSVDGKSSDYSLNDIDYITSAKFIIKSISAEIF
;
A
#
# COMPACT_ATOMS: atom_id res chain seq x y z
N MET A 1 -33.20 -48.45 -19.82
CA MET A 1 -31.75 -48.22 -19.79
C MET A 1 -31.49 -46.74 -19.48
N LYS A 2 -31.10 -46.42 -18.22
CA LYS A 2 -30.80 -45.06 -17.82
C LYS A 2 -29.34 -44.72 -18.18
N LYS A 3 -29.15 -43.76 -19.07
CA LYS A 3 -27.79 -43.24 -19.41
C LYS A 3 -27.33 -42.34 -18.21
N ILE A 4 -26.31 -42.80 -17.51
CA ILE A 4 -25.62 -41.98 -16.48
C ILE A 4 -24.64 -41.06 -17.24
N LEU A 5 -24.94 -39.76 -17.24
CA LEU A 5 -24.05 -38.74 -17.75
C LEU A 5 -23.02 -38.40 -16.65
N ILE A 6 -21.79 -38.90 -16.77
CA ILE A 6 -20.71 -38.55 -15.86
C ILE A 6 -20.14 -37.24 -16.36
N THR A 7 -20.48 -36.13 -15.68
CA THR A 7 -19.88 -34.83 -15.89
C THR A 7 -18.52 -34.81 -15.18
N MET A 8 -17.44 -34.93 -15.96
CA MET A 8 -16.06 -34.83 -15.46
C MET A 8 -15.78 -33.36 -15.15
N LEU A 9 -15.78 -32.99 -13.87
CA LEU A 9 -15.42 -31.67 -13.41
C LEU A 9 -13.88 -31.55 -13.46
N PHE A 10 -13.34 -30.88 -14.50
CA PHE A 10 -11.94 -30.53 -14.55
C PHE A 10 -11.65 -29.41 -13.54
N LEU A 11 -11.17 -29.74 -12.36
CA LEU A 11 -10.55 -28.80 -11.45
C LEU A 11 -9.18 -28.39 -12.02
N ALA A 12 -9.14 -27.28 -12.74
CA ALA A 12 -7.88 -26.65 -13.11
C ALA A 12 -7.22 -26.12 -11.82
N SER A 13 -6.26 -26.85 -11.29
CA SER A 13 -5.42 -26.35 -10.17
C SER A 13 -4.55 -25.22 -10.68
N ALA A 14 -4.85 -23.98 -10.28
CA ALA A 14 -3.98 -22.86 -10.55
C ALA A 14 -2.63 -23.11 -9.86
N LYS A 15 -1.55 -23.18 -10.65
CA LYS A 15 -0.20 -23.30 -10.11
C LYS A 15 0.21 -21.96 -9.53
N LEU A 16 0.55 -21.91 -8.25
CA LEU A 16 1.10 -20.75 -7.58
C LEU A 16 2.63 -20.77 -7.70
N PHE A 17 3.23 -19.63 -8.00
CA PHE A 17 4.67 -19.45 -8.02
C PHE A 17 5.10 -18.43 -6.98
N ALA A 18 6.18 -18.73 -6.29
CA ALA A 18 6.79 -17.80 -5.36
C ALA A 18 7.62 -16.77 -6.15
N GLN A 19 7.30 -15.50 -5.96
CA GLN A 19 8.07 -14.38 -6.52
C GLN A 19 8.56 -13.48 -5.41
N ASN A 20 9.77 -12.98 -5.57
CA ASN A 20 10.31 -11.93 -4.72
C ASN A 20 9.96 -10.58 -5.35
N ILE A 21 9.50 -9.67 -4.52
CA ILE A 21 9.18 -8.29 -4.91
C ILE A 21 10.00 -7.37 -4.03
N THR A 22 10.80 -6.52 -4.65
CA THR A 22 11.56 -5.47 -3.97
C THR A 22 11.06 -4.11 -4.45
N VAL A 23 10.55 -3.30 -3.55
CA VAL A 23 10.11 -1.93 -3.84
C VAL A 23 11.10 -0.95 -3.25
N GLN A 24 11.66 -0.08 -4.08
CA GLN A 24 12.53 1.01 -3.67
C GLN A 24 11.75 2.31 -3.61
N ILE A 25 11.84 3.01 -2.48
CA ILE A 25 11.32 4.37 -2.34
C ILE A 25 12.48 5.34 -2.13
N ASN A 26 12.54 6.35 -2.97
CA ASN A 26 13.43 7.49 -2.82
C ASN A 26 12.65 8.65 -2.17
N PRO A 27 13.02 9.05 -0.94
CA PRO A 27 12.40 10.16 -0.25
C PRO A 27 12.50 11.47 -1.04
N GLY A 28 11.41 12.23 -1.04
CA GLY A 28 11.38 13.60 -1.53
C GLY A 28 11.79 14.61 -0.45
N GLU A 29 11.77 15.88 -0.79
CA GLU A 29 12.20 16.96 0.10
C GLU A 29 11.34 17.12 1.37
N GLN A 30 10.07 16.70 1.30
CA GLN A 30 9.16 16.76 2.44
C GLN A 30 9.33 15.58 3.40
N TRP A 31 9.87 14.45 2.95
CA TRP A 31 9.96 13.21 3.72
C TRP A 31 10.57 13.39 5.12
N ASN A 32 11.66 14.17 5.21
CA ASN A 32 12.38 14.38 6.46
C ASN A 32 11.88 15.57 7.30
N LYS A 33 11.00 16.41 6.77
CA LYS A 33 10.43 17.54 7.54
C LYS A 33 9.50 17.07 8.62
N ARG A 34 8.72 16.03 8.33
CA ARG A 34 7.84 15.33 9.29
C ARG A 34 7.79 13.88 8.89
N VAL A 35 8.01 13.00 9.84
CA VAL A 35 8.06 11.55 9.60
C VAL A 35 6.75 11.07 8.95
N PRO A 36 6.76 10.63 7.68
CA PRO A 36 5.55 10.18 7.01
C PRO A 36 5.08 8.81 7.52
N ARG A 37 3.82 8.50 7.26
CA ARG A 37 3.28 7.15 7.28
C ARG A 37 3.29 6.64 5.86
N CYS A 38 3.65 5.38 5.71
CA CYS A 38 3.71 4.75 4.40
C CYS A 38 3.28 3.30 4.53
N ALA A 39 2.49 2.82 3.57
CA ALA A 39 2.21 1.42 3.36
C ALA A 39 2.45 1.04 1.91
N ILE A 40 2.90 -0.19 1.69
CA ILE A 40 3.10 -0.80 0.37
C ILE A 40 2.38 -2.14 0.41
N TRP A 41 1.50 -2.40 -0.56
CA TRP A 41 0.74 -3.64 -0.62
C TRP A 41 0.49 -4.08 -2.06
N LEU A 42 -0.03 -5.29 -2.18
CA LEU A 42 -0.42 -5.91 -3.44
C LEU A 42 -1.94 -6.06 -3.54
N GLU A 43 -2.46 -5.82 -4.74
CA GLU A 43 -3.83 -6.15 -5.14
C GLU A 43 -3.82 -6.99 -6.43
N ASP A 44 -4.87 -7.80 -6.60
CA ASP A 44 -5.13 -8.48 -7.87
C ASP A 44 -5.83 -7.55 -8.89
N GLU A 45 -6.09 -8.07 -10.07
CA GLU A 45 -6.79 -7.37 -11.17
C GLU A 45 -8.22 -6.93 -10.81
N ASN A 46 -8.83 -7.52 -9.78
CA ASN A 46 -10.17 -7.20 -9.28
C ASN A 46 -10.12 -6.22 -8.09
N ASN A 47 -8.96 -5.65 -7.79
CA ASN A 47 -8.68 -4.80 -6.63
C ASN A 47 -8.88 -5.50 -5.27
N ASN A 48 -8.76 -6.83 -5.22
CA ASN A 48 -8.72 -7.55 -3.97
C ASN A 48 -7.32 -7.45 -3.36
N TYR A 49 -7.29 -7.16 -2.07
CA TYR A 49 -6.05 -7.14 -1.30
C TYR A 49 -5.44 -8.55 -1.23
N ILE A 50 -4.12 -8.62 -1.46
CA ILE A 50 -3.36 -9.88 -1.38
C ILE A 50 -2.49 -9.89 -0.13
N ASP A 51 -1.55 -8.94 -0.03
CA ASP A 51 -0.59 -8.90 1.07
C ASP A 51 0.00 -7.51 1.26
N THR A 52 0.48 -7.23 2.48
CA THR A 52 1.26 -6.02 2.77
C THR A 52 2.75 -6.30 2.69
N ILE A 53 3.45 -5.61 1.80
CA ILE A 53 4.91 -5.67 1.66
C ILE A 53 5.58 -4.89 2.81
N PHE A 54 5.05 -3.71 3.12
CA PHE A 54 5.63 -2.80 4.10
C PHE A 54 4.59 -1.90 4.73
N VAL A 55 4.75 -1.61 6.00
CA VAL A 55 4.02 -0.51 6.65
C VAL A 55 4.85 0.12 7.77
N THR A 56 4.77 1.43 7.89
CA THR A 56 5.43 2.13 8.99
C THR A 56 4.78 1.82 10.33
N ASN A 57 5.58 1.57 11.36
CA ASN A 57 5.11 1.22 12.71
C ASN A 57 4.03 2.16 13.24
N ARG A 58 4.13 3.45 12.97
CA ARG A 58 3.16 4.45 13.46
C ARG A 58 1.78 4.36 12.82
N ALA A 59 1.67 3.69 11.68
CA ALA A 59 0.39 3.47 11.01
C ALA A 59 -0.30 2.17 11.46
N SER A 60 0.47 1.16 11.89
CA SER A 60 -0.01 -0.22 12.00
C SER A 60 -0.42 -0.67 13.40
N LYS A 61 0.18 -0.14 14.46
CA LYS A 61 -0.06 -0.65 15.84
C LYS A 61 0.17 0.41 16.91
N LYS A 62 -0.30 0.09 18.12
CA LYS A 62 0.08 0.77 19.36
C LYS A 62 1.57 0.52 19.63
N ASN A 63 2.43 1.38 19.14
CA ASN A 63 3.89 1.24 19.29
C ASN A 63 4.56 2.45 19.97
N TRP A 64 3.78 3.35 20.56
CA TRP A 64 4.29 4.45 21.40
C TRP A 64 3.38 4.67 22.59
N LEU A 65 3.89 5.35 23.62
CA LEU A 65 3.11 5.70 24.80
C LEU A 65 1.89 6.55 24.37
N PHE A 66 0.70 6.18 24.85
CA PHE A 66 -0.60 6.77 24.49
C PHE A 66 -1.08 6.54 23.03
N ALA A 67 -0.47 5.65 22.27
CA ALA A 67 -0.98 5.30 20.94
C ALA A 67 -2.37 4.65 21.03
N PRO A 68 -3.26 4.92 20.05
CA PRO A 68 -4.51 4.18 19.92
C PRO A 68 -4.27 2.68 19.75
N LYS A 69 -5.18 1.84 20.27
CA LYS A 69 -5.05 0.37 20.14
C LYS A 69 -4.97 -0.10 18.68
N ASN A 70 -5.70 0.56 17.82
CA ASN A 70 -5.85 0.19 16.39
C ASN A 70 -4.89 0.94 15.46
N GLY A 71 -3.83 1.56 16.00
CA GLY A 71 -2.96 2.40 15.19
C GLY A 71 -3.64 3.69 14.75
N ARG A 72 -3.27 4.19 13.58
CA ARG A 72 -3.81 5.42 12.99
C ARG A 72 -4.38 5.17 11.59
N PRO A 73 -5.57 4.49 11.52
CA PRO A 73 -6.20 4.17 10.23
C PRO A 73 -6.49 5.40 9.39
N GLU A 74 -6.82 6.52 10.04
CA GLU A 74 -7.10 7.80 9.39
C GLU A 74 -5.91 8.37 8.61
N SER A 75 -4.71 7.90 8.87
CA SER A 75 -3.51 8.36 8.17
C SER A 75 -3.22 7.60 6.87
N LEU A 76 -3.67 6.36 6.75
CA LEU A 76 -3.54 5.49 5.58
C LEU A 76 -4.86 4.74 5.35
N PRO A 77 -5.96 5.46 5.05
CA PRO A 77 -7.30 4.88 5.05
C PRO A 77 -7.51 3.82 3.97
N VAL A 78 -6.86 3.95 2.82
CA VAL A 78 -7.03 3.00 1.72
C VAL A 78 -6.39 1.67 2.07
N TRP A 79 -5.11 1.67 2.45
CA TRP A 79 -4.43 0.46 2.90
C TRP A 79 -5.13 -0.20 4.08
N TYR A 80 -5.52 0.61 5.07
CA TYR A 80 -6.18 0.11 6.27
C TYR A 80 -7.49 -0.61 5.94
N GLY A 81 -8.34 0.01 5.13
CA GLY A 81 -9.61 -0.60 4.73
C GLY A 81 -9.43 -1.83 3.85
N LYS A 82 -8.47 -1.82 2.92
CA LYS A 82 -8.16 -2.96 2.05
C LYS A 82 -7.60 -4.15 2.83
N SER A 83 -6.72 -3.91 3.79
CA SER A 83 -6.20 -4.96 4.68
C SER A 83 -7.24 -5.42 5.73
N ASN A 84 -8.51 -4.93 5.69
CA ASN A 84 -9.56 -5.17 6.68
C ASN A 84 -9.14 -4.83 8.11
N GLY A 85 -8.26 -3.85 8.29
CA GLY A 85 -7.72 -3.49 9.59
C GLY A 85 -6.92 -4.63 10.25
N ASN A 86 -6.60 -5.68 9.51
CA ASN A 86 -5.86 -6.82 10.04
C ASN A 86 -4.41 -6.42 10.29
N HIS A 87 -4.15 -5.93 11.48
CA HIS A 87 -2.81 -5.60 11.94
C HIS A 87 -1.92 -6.81 12.21
N ASN A 88 -2.48 -7.99 12.17
CA ASN A 88 -1.73 -9.22 11.97
C ASN A 88 -1.38 -9.29 10.47
N ILE A 89 -0.74 -8.24 9.99
CA ILE A 89 0.00 -8.24 8.76
C ILE A 89 0.82 -9.50 8.86
N GLY A 90 0.47 -10.45 7.99
CA GLY A 90 0.98 -11.79 8.08
C GLY A 90 2.45 -11.71 8.40
N VAL A 91 2.75 -11.96 9.64
CA VAL A 91 4.10 -12.20 10.04
C VAL A 91 4.40 -13.51 9.31
N SER A 92 4.73 -13.40 8.04
CA SER A 92 5.63 -14.37 7.46
C SER A 92 6.75 -14.41 8.48
N LYS A 93 6.84 -15.50 9.20
CA LYS A 93 7.79 -15.70 10.32
C LYS A 93 9.27 -15.49 9.93
N THR A 94 9.53 -15.01 8.73
CA THR A 94 10.84 -14.83 8.13
C THR A 94 11.26 -13.39 7.85
N PHE A 95 10.40 -12.37 8.03
CA PHE A 95 10.80 -10.99 7.78
C PHE A 95 10.33 -10.04 8.89
N ASP A 96 11.28 -9.62 9.72
CA ASP A 96 11.15 -8.47 10.65
C ASP A 96 10.91 -7.13 9.92
N ALA A 97 10.82 -7.15 8.60
CA ALA A 97 10.83 -5.96 7.74
C ALA A 97 9.44 -5.36 7.46
N VAL A 98 8.36 -6.08 7.71
CA VAL A 98 6.99 -5.61 7.37
C VAL A 98 6.55 -4.39 8.17
N THR A 99 7.07 -4.23 9.38
CA THR A 99 6.82 -3.05 10.22
C THR A 99 8.14 -2.49 10.75
N CYS A 100 8.56 -1.33 10.27
CA CYS A 100 9.77 -0.69 10.78
C CYS A 100 9.59 0.81 11.06
N ALA A 101 10.57 1.39 11.74
CA ALA A 101 10.67 2.84 11.86
C ALA A 101 10.78 3.45 10.45
N THR A 102 10.11 4.57 10.21
CA THR A 102 10.17 5.26 8.91
C THR A 102 11.62 5.57 8.54
N PRO A 103 12.14 5.03 7.43
CA PRO A 103 13.51 5.28 6.99
C PRO A 103 13.71 6.77 6.64
N LYS A 104 14.91 7.28 6.84
CA LYS A 104 15.25 8.69 6.53
C LYS A 104 15.88 8.87 5.14
N LYS A 105 16.34 7.79 4.54
CA LYS A 105 16.98 7.74 3.23
C LYS A 105 16.24 6.78 2.31
N THR A 106 16.70 6.64 1.08
CA THR A 106 16.27 5.57 0.16
C THR A 106 16.22 4.24 0.91
N PHE A 107 15.13 3.54 0.78
CA PHE A 107 14.95 2.24 1.41
C PHE A 107 14.30 1.24 0.46
N PHE A 108 14.47 -0.03 0.79
CA PHE A 108 13.93 -1.16 0.07
C PHE A 108 12.95 -1.89 0.98
N ALA A 109 11.80 -2.22 0.43
CA ALA A 109 10.81 -3.07 1.06
C ALA A 109 10.72 -4.37 0.25
N GLU A 110 10.88 -5.50 0.90
CA GLU A 110 10.95 -6.80 0.24
C GLU A 110 9.85 -7.73 0.76
N SER A 111 9.30 -8.51 -0.13
CA SER A 111 8.36 -9.59 0.22
C SER A 111 8.49 -10.74 -0.74
N LYS A 112 8.17 -11.95 -0.26
CA LYS A 112 8.02 -13.13 -1.06
C LYS A 112 6.56 -13.55 -1.06
N VAL A 113 5.94 -13.53 -2.24
CA VAL A 113 4.50 -13.78 -2.41
C VAL A 113 4.24 -14.94 -3.36
N LEU A 114 3.11 -15.60 -3.15
CA LEU A 114 2.63 -16.66 -4.05
C LEU A 114 1.63 -16.04 -5.03
N LEU A 115 1.98 -16.04 -6.30
CA LEU A 115 1.18 -15.45 -7.37
C LEU A 115 0.81 -16.49 -8.42
N ILE A 116 -0.30 -16.24 -9.12
CA ILE A 116 -0.72 -17.01 -10.27
C ILE A 116 0.02 -16.45 -11.50
N PRO A 117 0.70 -17.27 -12.30
CA PRO A 117 1.37 -16.83 -13.53
C PRO A 117 0.42 -16.12 -14.48
N GLU A 118 0.95 -15.18 -15.24
CA GLU A 118 0.24 -14.45 -16.31
C GLU A 118 -0.96 -13.62 -15.86
N LYS A 119 -1.28 -13.61 -14.54
CA LYS A 119 -2.27 -12.72 -13.99
C LYS A 119 -1.66 -11.35 -13.71
N LYS A 120 -2.48 -10.33 -13.89
CA LYS A 120 -2.11 -8.94 -13.60
C LYS A 120 -2.27 -8.64 -12.12
N TYR A 121 -1.26 -7.98 -11.55
CA TYR A 121 -1.22 -7.50 -10.16
C TYR A 121 -0.85 -6.04 -10.11
N PHE A 122 -1.20 -5.39 -9.00
CA PHE A 122 -0.84 -4.00 -8.74
C PHE A 122 -0.01 -3.90 -7.46
N ILE A 123 1.09 -3.17 -7.54
CA ILE A 123 1.79 -2.66 -6.37
C ILE A 123 1.18 -1.30 -6.07
N LYS A 124 0.66 -1.12 -4.87
CA LYS A 124 0.11 0.14 -4.40
C LYS A 124 0.91 0.67 -3.23
N ILE A 125 1.02 1.98 -3.17
CA ILE A 125 1.75 2.68 -2.14
C ILE A 125 0.88 3.83 -1.65
N GLU A 126 0.63 3.87 -0.36
CA GLU A 126 -0.05 4.99 0.27
C GLU A 126 0.90 5.72 1.21
N VAL A 127 0.92 7.04 1.11
CA VAL A 127 1.76 7.89 1.95
C VAL A 127 0.99 9.10 2.46
N ASN A 128 1.17 9.42 3.74
CA ASN A 128 0.61 10.62 4.37
C ASN A 128 1.64 11.24 5.32
N GLN A 129 1.59 12.55 5.45
CA GLN A 129 2.39 13.31 6.39
C GLN A 129 1.48 14.15 7.30
N SER A 130 1.35 13.76 8.55
CA SER A 130 0.46 14.45 9.50
C SER A 130 0.82 15.90 9.69
N PHE A 131 -0.21 16.71 9.95
CA PHE A 131 -0.11 18.16 10.19
C PHE A 131 0.44 18.95 8.99
N ASP A 132 0.38 18.38 7.78
CA ASP A 132 0.74 19.06 6.54
C ASP A 132 -0.48 19.80 5.99
N TYR A 133 -0.77 20.95 6.56
CA TYR A 133 -1.94 21.76 6.23
C TYR A 133 -1.68 22.67 5.05
N ASN A 134 -2.78 23.03 4.33
CA ASN A 134 -2.80 24.05 3.31
C ASN A 134 -4.14 24.83 3.35
N GLU A 135 -4.42 25.63 2.34
CA GLU A 135 -5.67 26.45 2.29
C GLU A 135 -6.94 25.60 2.27
N LYS A 136 -6.94 24.45 1.58
CA LYS A 136 -8.08 23.54 1.52
C LYS A 136 -8.20 22.64 2.74
N TRP A 137 -7.10 22.05 3.16
CA TRP A 137 -7.02 21.12 4.31
C TRP A 137 -6.35 21.82 5.48
N THR A 138 -7.18 22.47 6.26
CA THR A 138 -6.77 23.26 7.41
C THR A 138 -6.76 22.41 8.67
N LYS A 139 -6.21 22.95 9.77
CA LYS A 139 -6.26 22.30 11.08
C LYS A 139 -7.70 22.00 11.53
N ASN A 140 -8.67 22.83 11.16
CA ASN A 140 -10.07 22.68 11.60
C ASN A 140 -10.82 21.55 10.89
N ASN A 141 -10.48 21.25 9.63
CA ASN A 141 -11.22 20.28 8.82
C ASN A 141 -10.45 19.01 8.50
N SER A 142 -9.15 18.94 8.81
CA SER A 142 -8.30 17.79 8.43
C SER A 142 -7.31 17.34 9.51
N ALA A 143 -7.37 17.89 10.71
CA ALA A 143 -6.49 17.43 11.78
C ALA A 143 -6.83 15.99 12.22
N PRO A 144 -5.83 15.16 12.51
CA PRO A 144 -4.39 15.47 12.53
C PRO A 144 -3.68 15.14 11.19
N ASN A 145 -4.39 14.72 10.15
CA ASN A 145 -3.77 14.23 8.91
C ASN A 145 -3.19 15.34 8.04
N GLY A 146 -3.82 16.53 8.02
CA GLY A 146 -3.45 17.57 7.08
C GLY A 146 -3.98 17.27 5.68
N GLN A 147 -3.15 17.39 4.65
CA GLN A 147 -3.50 16.96 3.32
C GLN A 147 -3.82 15.45 3.30
N PRO A 148 -4.71 14.98 2.41
CA PRO A 148 -5.03 13.55 2.31
C PRO A 148 -3.81 12.71 1.95
N SER A 149 -3.89 11.41 2.19
CA SER A 149 -2.88 10.46 1.72
C SER A 149 -2.85 10.41 0.20
N LEU A 150 -1.67 10.17 -0.35
CA LEU A 150 -1.45 9.98 -1.79
C LEU A 150 -1.30 8.50 -2.09
N ILE A 151 -1.98 8.04 -3.15
CA ILE A 151 -1.94 6.66 -3.61
C ILE A 151 -1.21 6.59 -4.95
N TYR A 152 -0.08 5.90 -4.96
CA TYR A 152 0.67 5.57 -6.18
C TYR A 152 0.44 4.10 -6.54
N GLN A 153 0.44 3.79 -7.83
CA GLN A 153 0.34 2.42 -8.30
C GLN A 153 1.13 2.18 -9.57
N SER A 154 1.57 0.95 -9.75
CA SER A 154 1.98 0.37 -11.02
C SER A 154 1.54 -1.09 -11.10
N SER A 155 1.61 -1.70 -12.27
CA SER A 155 1.14 -3.07 -12.49
C SER A 155 2.24 -3.96 -13.05
N PHE A 156 2.13 -5.28 -12.79
CA PHE A 156 3.01 -6.31 -13.32
C PHE A 156 2.25 -7.61 -13.55
N PHE A 157 2.87 -8.54 -14.25
CA PHE A 157 2.32 -9.89 -14.44
C PHE A 157 3.08 -10.89 -13.57
N GLY A 158 2.33 -11.83 -12.99
CA GLY A 158 2.92 -12.92 -12.22
C GLY A 158 3.86 -13.78 -13.08
N ASN A 159 4.93 -14.29 -12.45
CA ASN A 159 5.95 -15.15 -13.07
C ASN A 159 6.81 -14.48 -14.16
N GLU A 160 6.89 -13.16 -14.19
CA GLU A 160 7.79 -12.43 -15.07
C GLU A 160 8.83 -11.67 -14.24
N LYS A 161 10.09 -11.68 -14.72
CA LYS A 161 11.11 -10.77 -14.18
C LYS A 161 10.90 -9.40 -14.79
N GLN A 162 10.65 -8.40 -13.95
CA GLN A 162 10.34 -7.06 -14.41
C GLN A 162 11.03 -6.02 -13.55
N PHE A 163 11.46 -4.95 -14.19
CA PHE A 163 11.82 -3.69 -13.54
C PHE A 163 10.75 -2.65 -13.85
N ILE A 164 10.18 -2.05 -12.81
CA ILE A 164 9.05 -1.14 -12.85
C ILE A 164 9.50 0.22 -12.32
N ASN A 165 9.29 1.28 -13.08
CA ASN A 165 9.58 2.65 -12.68
C ASN A 165 8.49 3.66 -13.09
N ASP A 166 7.37 3.17 -13.59
CA ASP A 166 6.22 3.93 -14.11
C ASP A 166 5.07 4.04 -13.09
N PHE A 167 5.41 4.19 -11.82
CA PHE A 167 4.40 4.44 -10.79
C PHE A 167 3.69 5.76 -11.03
N ILE A 168 2.37 5.70 -11.13
CA ILE A 168 1.51 6.87 -11.31
C ILE A 168 0.77 7.22 -10.02
N LEU A 169 0.52 8.51 -9.80
CA LEU A 169 -0.38 8.98 -8.75
C LEU A 169 -1.82 8.68 -9.19
N SER A 170 -2.45 7.72 -8.52
CA SER A 170 -3.78 7.20 -8.88
C SER A 170 -4.92 7.80 -8.07
N GLY A 171 -4.61 8.58 -7.04
CA GLY A 171 -5.63 9.30 -6.28
C GLY A 171 -5.17 9.76 -4.91
N ILE A 172 -6.14 10.32 -4.20
CA ILE A 172 -6.01 10.75 -2.81
C ILE A 172 -7.04 10.01 -1.94
N GLY A 173 -6.64 9.62 -0.74
CA GLY A 173 -7.50 8.93 0.22
C GLY A 173 -8.41 9.87 1.01
N SER A 174 -9.29 9.30 1.81
CA SER A 174 -10.18 10.03 2.71
C SER A 174 -9.39 10.77 3.79
N VAL A 175 -9.64 12.08 3.94
CA VAL A 175 -8.98 12.91 4.96
C VAL A 175 -9.37 12.52 6.39
N ASP A 176 -10.61 12.11 6.58
CA ASP A 176 -11.16 11.73 7.88
C ASP A 176 -10.94 10.26 8.24
N GLY A 177 -10.32 9.49 7.32
CA GLY A 177 -10.00 8.08 7.52
C GLY A 177 -11.20 7.14 7.57
N LYS A 178 -12.40 7.60 7.17
CA LYS A 178 -13.63 6.81 7.28
C LYS A 178 -13.94 5.96 6.06
N SER A 179 -13.33 6.26 4.90
CA SER A 179 -13.47 5.50 3.67
C SER A 179 -12.14 4.97 3.18
N SER A 180 -12.14 3.76 2.67
CA SER A 180 -11.02 3.16 1.92
C SER A 180 -11.05 3.50 0.42
N ASP A 181 -12.03 4.28 -0.01
CA ASP A 181 -12.08 4.76 -1.38
C ASP A 181 -11.07 5.88 -1.59
N TYR A 182 -10.58 5.98 -2.82
CA TYR A 182 -9.71 7.06 -3.25
C TYR A 182 -10.11 7.52 -4.65
N SER A 183 -9.83 8.78 -4.97
CA SER A 183 -10.17 9.38 -6.26
C SER A 183 -9.16 10.44 -6.65
N LEU A 184 -9.25 10.88 -7.91
CA LEU A 184 -8.48 12.03 -8.39
C LEU A 184 -9.17 13.38 -8.08
N ASN A 185 -10.37 13.36 -7.47
CA ASN A 185 -11.04 14.57 -7.07
C ASN A 185 -10.16 15.38 -6.11
N ASP A 186 -10.10 16.68 -6.31
CA ASP A 186 -9.33 17.60 -5.47
C ASP A 186 -7.80 17.43 -5.53
N ILE A 187 -7.27 16.61 -6.45
CA ILE A 187 -5.83 16.37 -6.57
C ILE A 187 -5.04 17.65 -6.87
N ASP A 188 -5.65 18.60 -7.56
CA ASP A 188 -5.03 19.88 -7.91
C ASP A 188 -4.75 20.78 -6.69
N TYR A 189 -5.45 20.53 -5.58
CA TYR A 189 -5.22 21.24 -4.32
C TYR A 189 -4.08 20.65 -3.49
N ILE A 190 -3.50 19.52 -3.90
CA ILE A 190 -2.31 18.94 -3.23
C ILE A 190 -1.12 19.87 -3.48
N THR A 191 -0.45 20.24 -2.40
CA THR A 191 0.71 21.15 -2.43
C THR A 191 1.98 20.44 -2.00
N SER A 192 2.37 20.54 -0.74
CA SER A 192 3.58 19.95 -0.18
C SER A 192 3.58 18.42 -0.21
N ALA A 193 2.42 17.78 -0.05
CA ALA A 193 2.32 16.33 0.01
C ALA A 193 2.86 15.62 -1.25
N LYS A 194 2.76 16.24 -2.44
CA LYS A 194 3.33 15.69 -3.69
C LYS A 194 4.87 15.55 -3.67
N PHE A 195 5.55 16.20 -2.73
CA PHE A 195 7.00 16.15 -2.57
C PHE A 195 7.46 15.22 -1.44
N ILE A 196 6.57 14.40 -0.89
CA ILE A 196 6.92 13.38 0.11
C ILE A 196 7.79 12.30 -0.52
N ILE A 197 7.40 11.79 -1.68
CA ILE A 197 8.16 10.79 -2.45
C ILE A 197 8.76 11.46 -3.68
N LYS A 198 10.05 11.20 -3.95
CA LYS A 198 10.76 11.67 -5.13
C LYS A 198 10.56 10.72 -6.31
N SER A 199 10.75 9.43 -6.07
CA SER A 199 10.54 8.38 -7.07
C SER A 199 10.33 7.02 -6.42
N ILE A 200 9.71 6.13 -7.17
CA ILE A 200 9.41 4.76 -6.80
C ILE A 200 9.90 3.87 -7.94
N SER A 201 10.49 2.73 -7.59
CA SER A 201 10.73 1.63 -8.52
C SER A 201 10.51 0.30 -7.84
N ALA A 202 10.31 -0.75 -8.63
CA ALA A 202 10.19 -2.10 -8.11
C ALA A 202 10.91 -3.10 -9.02
N GLU A 203 11.39 -4.17 -8.42
CA GLU A 203 11.95 -5.34 -9.10
C GLU A 203 11.14 -6.56 -8.71
N ILE A 204 10.76 -7.35 -9.72
CA ILE A 204 10.06 -8.62 -9.59
C ILE A 204 10.99 -9.72 -10.10
N PHE A 205 11.25 -10.77 -9.32
CA PHE A 205 12.19 -11.86 -9.70
C PHE A 205 11.92 -13.18 -8.99
#